data_b102daf6de5a1cc597ef3d69a3a7d404
#
_entry.id   b102daf6de5a1cc597ef3d69a3a7d404
#
_cell.length_a   1.000
_cell.length_b   1.000
_cell.length_c   1.000
_cell.angle_alpha   90.00
_cell.angle_beta   90.00
_cell.angle_gamma   90.00
#
_symmetry.space_group_name_H-M   'P 1'
#
loop_
_entity.id
_entity.type
_entity.pdbx_description
1 polymer ?
#
loop_
_entity_poly.entity_id
_entity_poly.type
_entity_poly.pdbx_seq_one_letter_code
_entity_poly.pdbx_strand_id
1 'polypeptide(L)'
;MAQHGLILFQQDQFIDMDIDLLFSEWVYQFYFLKDVAEVFSGRVFSGILVASIGIYFFKIKKFKIFLFICLATGFGDLTGNILKDFFSQPRPCFNYYENFSMIEKCGSDLTGMPSNHTLNFFLFSTLVHLFLRQPSISFIFFASSVLVALSRVLLIKHLLSQVIIGGLIGIVLAKIFFEAYVKWKKS
;
A
#
# COMPACT_ATOMS: atom_id res chain seq x y z
N MET A 1 -6.28 -37.88 1.59
CA MET A 1 -5.77 -36.89 0.59
C MET A 1 -5.91 -35.43 1.03
N ALA A 2 -6.98 -35.03 1.72
CA ALA A 2 -7.17 -33.62 2.16
C ALA A 2 -6.17 -33.14 3.24
N GLN A 3 -5.72 -34.02 4.15
CA GLN A 3 -4.75 -33.64 5.19
C GLN A 3 -3.34 -33.34 4.65
N HIS A 4 -2.91 -34.01 3.59
CA HIS A 4 -1.59 -33.75 2.97
C HIS A 4 -1.53 -32.40 2.26
N GLY A 5 -2.61 -31.98 1.61
CA GLY A 5 -2.68 -30.65 0.98
C GLY A 5 -2.67 -29.50 2.00
N LEU A 6 -3.30 -29.69 3.16
CA LEU A 6 -3.31 -28.68 4.23
C LEU A 6 -1.93 -28.49 4.87
N ILE A 7 -1.18 -29.59 5.05
CA ILE A 7 0.17 -29.56 5.63
C ILE A 7 1.15 -28.86 4.67
N LEU A 8 1.08 -29.14 3.36
CA LEU A 8 1.93 -28.50 2.36
C LEU A 8 1.61 -26.98 2.25
N PHE A 9 0.34 -26.61 2.27
CA PHE A 9 -0.06 -25.20 2.24
C PHE A 9 0.39 -24.45 3.50
N GLN A 10 0.36 -25.10 4.66
CA GLN A 10 0.88 -24.53 5.91
C GLN A 10 2.41 -24.42 5.91
N GLN A 11 3.11 -25.35 5.26
CA GLN A 11 4.57 -25.37 5.20
C GLN A 11 5.10 -24.30 4.24
N ASP A 12 4.44 -24.06 3.10
CA ASP A 12 4.79 -22.99 2.16
C ASP A 12 4.53 -21.60 2.77
N GLN A 13 3.45 -21.42 3.52
CA GLN A 13 3.21 -20.18 4.28
C GLN A 13 4.27 -19.94 5.37
N PHE A 14 4.83 -20.99 5.94
CA PHE A 14 5.88 -20.89 6.97
C PHE A 14 7.22 -20.45 6.38
N ILE A 15 7.58 -20.94 5.19
CA ILE A 15 8.84 -20.60 4.51
C ILE A 15 8.81 -19.13 4.03
N ASP A 16 7.73 -18.70 3.41
CA ASP A 16 7.57 -17.31 2.97
C ASP A 16 7.54 -16.34 4.17
N MET A 17 6.96 -16.76 5.29
CA MET A 17 6.90 -15.96 6.50
C MET A 17 8.29 -15.81 7.16
N ASP A 18 9.16 -16.81 7.06
CA ASP A 18 10.51 -16.77 7.61
C ASP A 18 11.39 -15.75 6.89
N ILE A 19 11.33 -15.66 5.54
CA ILE A 19 12.07 -14.67 4.75
C ILE A 19 11.56 -13.26 5.04
N ASP A 20 10.27 -13.05 5.06
CA ASP A 20 9.65 -11.78 5.39
C ASP A 20 9.97 -11.34 6.83
N LEU A 21 10.06 -12.30 7.74
CA LEU A 21 10.41 -12.05 9.13
C LEU A 21 11.87 -11.64 9.27
N LEU A 22 12.80 -12.38 8.66
CA LEU A 22 14.22 -12.06 8.63
C LEU A 22 14.46 -10.67 8.04
N PHE A 23 13.72 -10.30 6.99
CA PHE A 23 13.79 -8.96 6.42
C PHE A 23 13.28 -7.90 7.41
N SER A 24 12.20 -8.17 8.11
CA SER A 24 11.64 -7.27 9.12
C SER A 24 12.59 -7.09 10.30
N GLU A 25 13.26 -8.14 10.76
CA GLU A 25 14.31 -8.09 11.79
C GLU A 25 15.52 -7.27 11.34
N TRP A 26 15.94 -7.45 10.10
CA TRP A 26 17.02 -6.63 9.52
C TRP A 26 16.61 -5.15 9.44
N VAL A 27 15.39 -4.85 8.98
CA VAL A 27 14.89 -3.47 8.91
C VAL A 27 14.74 -2.86 10.30
N TYR A 28 14.43 -3.65 11.32
CA TYR A 28 14.33 -3.18 12.69
C TYR A 28 15.63 -2.58 13.24
N GLN A 29 16.78 -2.97 12.74
CA GLN A 29 18.06 -2.34 13.09
C GLN A 29 18.08 -0.84 12.75
N PHE A 30 17.22 -0.41 11.80
CA PHE A 30 17.04 0.99 11.40
C PHE A 30 15.86 1.68 12.12
N TYR A 31 15.37 1.09 13.22
CA TYR A 31 14.22 1.62 13.96
C TYR A 31 14.43 3.05 14.50
N PHE A 32 15.68 3.51 14.60
CA PHE A 32 15.98 4.91 14.89
C PHE A 32 15.41 5.89 13.84
N LEU A 33 15.04 5.39 12.64
CA LEU A 33 14.31 6.15 11.60
C LEU A 33 12.79 6.13 11.79
N LYS A 34 12.29 5.63 12.93
CA LYS A 34 10.86 5.52 13.21
C LYS A 34 10.13 6.84 12.99
N ASP A 35 10.63 7.94 13.54
CA ASP A 35 9.98 9.25 13.43
C ASP A 35 9.86 9.71 11.97
N VAL A 36 10.87 9.45 11.16
CA VAL A 36 10.85 9.72 9.72
C VAL A 36 9.81 8.85 9.01
N ALA A 37 9.75 7.56 9.36
CA ALA A 37 8.77 6.64 8.80
C ALA A 37 7.33 7.02 9.19
N GLU A 38 7.11 7.51 10.41
CA GLU A 38 5.81 8.02 10.86
C GLU A 38 5.33 9.22 10.04
N VAL A 39 6.24 10.12 9.68
CA VAL A 39 5.91 11.25 8.79
C VAL A 39 5.39 10.76 7.46
N PHE A 40 6.09 9.83 6.78
CA PHE A 40 5.66 9.30 5.49
C PHE A 40 4.40 8.44 5.58
N SER A 41 4.21 7.73 6.69
CA SER A 41 3.01 6.93 6.97
C SER A 41 1.81 7.77 7.41
N GLY A 42 2.05 9.05 7.72
CA GLY A 42 1.09 9.95 8.35
C GLY A 42 0.05 10.54 7.37
N ARG A 43 -1.10 10.92 7.93
CA ARG A 43 -2.19 11.57 7.18
C ARG A 43 -1.79 12.95 6.65
N VAL A 44 -0.90 13.66 7.34
CA VAL A 44 -0.45 15.00 6.96
C VAL A 44 0.34 14.93 5.67
N PHE A 45 1.30 14.01 5.56
CA PHE A 45 2.08 13.81 4.34
C PHE A 45 1.19 13.46 3.14
N SER A 46 0.29 12.51 3.31
CA SER A 46 -0.69 12.13 2.29
C SER A 46 -1.57 13.31 1.87
N GLY A 47 -2.07 14.08 2.85
CA GLY A 47 -2.90 15.26 2.64
C GLY A 47 -2.18 16.34 1.83
N ILE A 48 -0.91 16.64 2.14
CA ILE A 48 -0.10 17.61 1.41
C ILE A 48 0.08 17.18 -0.05
N LEU A 49 0.41 15.91 -0.30
CA LEU A 49 0.57 15.39 -1.67
C LEU A 49 -0.72 15.49 -2.47
N VAL A 50 -1.83 15.05 -1.89
CA VAL A 50 -3.15 15.09 -2.55
C VAL A 50 -3.58 16.53 -2.80
N ALA A 51 -3.41 17.44 -1.85
CA ALA A 51 -3.74 18.86 -2.02
C ALA A 51 -2.88 19.52 -3.10
N SER A 52 -1.57 19.26 -3.11
CA SER A 52 -0.65 19.82 -4.09
C SER A 52 -1.01 19.44 -5.52
N ILE A 53 -1.30 18.16 -5.76
CA ILE A 53 -1.70 17.69 -7.08
C ILE A 53 -3.12 18.15 -7.44
N GLY A 54 -4.02 18.27 -6.47
CA GLY A 54 -5.36 18.82 -6.66
C GLY A 54 -5.32 20.27 -7.16
N ILE A 55 -4.48 21.10 -6.53
CA ILE A 55 -4.22 22.49 -6.96
C ILE A 55 -3.64 22.51 -8.40
N TYR A 56 -2.72 21.59 -8.70
CA TYR A 56 -2.16 21.48 -10.04
C TYR A 56 -3.23 21.14 -11.08
N PHE A 57 -4.06 20.12 -10.84
CA PHE A 57 -5.18 19.75 -11.72
C PHE A 57 -6.20 20.88 -11.89
N PHE A 58 -6.43 21.67 -10.83
CA PHE A 58 -7.30 22.84 -10.89
C PHE A 58 -6.71 23.91 -11.82
N LYS A 59 -5.41 24.24 -11.68
CA LYS A 59 -4.72 25.21 -12.54
C LYS A 59 -4.74 24.83 -14.01
N ILE A 60 -4.60 23.54 -14.34
CA ILE A 60 -4.65 23.07 -15.73
C ILE A 60 -6.08 22.78 -16.23
N LYS A 61 -7.10 23.20 -15.49
CA LYS A 61 -8.53 23.04 -15.83
C LYS A 61 -8.98 21.56 -16.00
N LYS A 62 -8.32 20.62 -15.34
CA LYS A 62 -8.61 19.19 -15.37
C LYS A 62 -9.13 18.65 -14.03
N PHE A 63 -9.77 19.48 -13.21
CA PHE A 63 -10.19 19.13 -11.86
C PHE A 63 -11.15 17.92 -11.79
N LYS A 64 -11.99 17.72 -12.82
CA LYS A 64 -12.85 16.52 -12.90
C LYS A 64 -12.05 15.21 -12.93
N ILE A 65 -10.87 15.20 -13.55
CA ILE A 65 -9.97 14.04 -13.55
C ILE A 65 -9.42 13.80 -12.13
N PHE A 66 -9.05 14.86 -11.43
CA PHE A 66 -8.61 14.73 -10.04
C PHE A 66 -9.68 14.12 -9.13
N LEU A 67 -10.94 14.58 -9.25
CA LEU A 67 -12.05 13.98 -8.51
C LEU A 67 -12.23 12.49 -8.84
N PHE A 68 -12.10 12.13 -10.12
CA PHE A 68 -12.12 10.71 -10.52
C PHE A 68 -11.00 9.91 -9.87
N ILE A 69 -9.77 10.45 -9.83
CA ILE A 69 -8.63 9.78 -9.16
C ILE A 69 -8.93 9.57 -7.67
N CYS A 70 -9.48 10.58 -6.99
CA CYS A 70 -9.84 10.47 -5.58
C CYS A 70 -10.91 9.40 -5.34
N LEU A 71 -11.95 9.36 -6.18
CA LEU A 71 -13.00 8.34 -6.11
C LEU A 71 -12.44 6.94 -6.36
N ALA A 72 -11.62 6.78 -7.41
CA ALA A 72 -10.97 5.51 -7.71
C ALA A 72 -10.08 5.01 -6.55
N THR A 73 -9.37 5.93 -5.87
CA THR A 73 -8.57 5.59 -4.69
C THR A 73 -9.44 5.16 -3.52
N GLY A 74 -10.59 5.81 -3.30
CA GLY A 74 -11.57 5.37 -2.31
C GLY A 74 -12.11 3.95 -2.59
N PHE A 75 -12.39 3.62 -3.86
CA PHE A 75 -12.72 2.25 -4.26
C PHE A 75 -11.56 1.27 -4.05
N GLY A 76 -10.32 1.72 -4.27
CA GLY A 76 -9.12 0.94 -3.96
C GLY A 76 -9.04 0.58 -2.48
N ASP A 77 -9.32 1.52 -1.59
CA ASP A 77 -9.34 1.27 -0.14
C ASP A 77 -10.40 0.26 0.26
N LEU A 78 -11.62 0.39 -0.30
CA LEU A 78 -12.69 -0.58 -0.10
C LEU A 78 -12.29 -1.98 -0.59
N THR A 79 -11.71 -2.07 -1.78
CA THR A 79 -11.20 -3.33 -2.34
C THR A 79 -10.13 -3.95 -1.43
N GLY A 80 -9.19 -3.14 -0.94
CA GLY A 80 -8.18 -3.59 -0.01
C GLY A 80 -8.76 -4.13 1.29
N ASN A 81 -9.82 -3.52 1.82
CA ASN A 81 -10.49 -4.01 3.03
C ASN A 81 -11.19 -5.36 2.78
N ILE A 82 -11.88 -5.53 1.64
CA ILE A 82 -12.49 -6.83 1.26
C ILE A 82 -11.40 -7.92 1.12
N LEU A 83 -10.27 -7.58 0.51
CA LEU A 83 -9.17 -8.54 0.36
C LEU A 83 -8.52 -8.91 1.71
N LYS A 84 -8.50 -8.02 2.69
CA LYS A 84 -8.05 -8.34 4.05
C LYS A 84 -8.91 -9.42 4.71
N ASP A 85 -10.21 -9.30 4.58
CA ASP A 85 -11.14 -10.29 5.11
C ASP A 85 -10.95 -11.65 4.40
N PHE A 86 -10.63 -11.62 3.11
CA PHE A 86 -10.39 -12.84 2.33
C PHE A 86 -9.06 -13.51 2.69
N PHE A 87 -7.96 -12.75 2.76
CA PHE A 87 -6.63 -13.31 3.06
C PHE A 87 -6.44 -13.61 4.53
N SER A 88 -7.08 -12.85 5.41
CA SER A 88 -7.04 -13.03 6.88
C SER A 88 -5.62 -13.23 7.43
N GLN A 89 -4.64 -12.51 6.89
CA GLN A 89 -3.24 -12.63 7.32
C GLN A 89 -2.93 -11.74 8.52
N PRO A 90 -2.14 -12.24 9.48
CA PRO A 90 -1.71 -11.45 10.63
C PRO A 90 -0.72 -10.35 10.21
N ARG A 91 -0.66 -9.31 11.05
CA ARG A 91 0.40 -8.30 10.97
C ARG A 91 1.61 -8.76 11.77
N PRO A 92 2.85 -8.42 11.35
CA PRO A 92 4.05 -8.84 12.07
C PRO A 92 4.07 -8.37 13.52
N CYS A 93 3.64 -7.14 13.79
CA CYS A 93 3.56 -6.58 15.13
C CYS A 93 2.55 -7.29 16.06
N PHE A 94 1.67 -8.13 15.54
CA PHE A 94 0.73 -8.92 16.33
C PHE A 94 1.29 -10.28 16.73
N ASN A 95 1.89 -11.02 15.79
CA ASN A 95 2.38 -12.38 16.02
C ASN A 95 3.79 -12.45 16.62
N TYR A 96 4.57 -11.37 16.49
CA TYR A 96 5.99 -11.34 16.85
C TYR A 96 6.30 -10.30 17.93
N TYR A 97 5.27 -9.90 18.69
CA TYR A 97 5.38 -8.88 19.73
C TYR A 97 6.42 -9.23 20.82
N GLU A 98 6.61 -10.52 21.11
CA GLU A 98 7.60 -10.96 22.09
C GLU A 98 9.04 -10.67 21.66
N ASN A 99 9.31 -10.74 20.35
CA ASN A 99 10.63 -10.41 19.76
C ASN A 99 10.85 -8.90 19.54
N PHE A 100 9.75 -8.13 19.47
CA PHE A 100 9.77 -6.69 19.20
C PHE A 100 9.16 -5.91 20.37
N SER A 101 9.75 -6.02 21.55
CA SER A 101 9.25 -5.49 22.83
C SER A 101 8.98 -3.97 22.89
N MET A 102 9.28 -3.22 21.83
CA MET A 102 9.14 -1.75 21.78
C MET A 102 8.03 -1.28 20.81
N ILE A 103 7.22 -2.17 20.27
CA ILE A 103 6.25 -1.78 19.25
C ILE A 103 4.90 -1.49 19.89
N GLU A 104 4.40 -0.27 19.63
CA GLU A 104 3.05 0.11 19.96
C GLU A 104 2.03 -0.82 19.28
N LYS A 105 0.92 -1.07 19.98
CA LYS A 105 -0.15 -1.97 19.55
C LYS A 105 -0.48 -1.82 18.07
N CYS A 106 -0.33 -2.90 17.33
CA CYS A 106 -0.94 -3.07 16.02
C CYS A 106 -2.46 -3.10 16.13
N GLY A 107 -3.14 -2.54 15.17
CA GLY A 107 -4.60 -2.72 15.05
C GLY A 107 -5.00 -4.20 14.91
N SER A 108 -6.26 -4.46 14.59
CA SER A 108 -6.85 -5.81 14.57
C SER A 108 -6.02 -6.87 13.83
N ASP A 109 -6.11 -8.08 14.29
CA ASP A 109 -5.20 -9.21 14.19
C ASP A 109 -4.92 -9.74 12.79
N LEU A 110 -5.95 -9.83 11.95
CA LEU A 110 -5.89 -10.50 10.64
C LEU A 110 -6.03 -9.53 9.45
N THR A 111 -5.50 -8.32 9.58
CA THR A 111 -5.61 -7.26 8.57
C THR A 111 -4.26 -6.92 7.91
N GLY A 112 -3.36 -7.92 7.84
CA GLY A 112 -2.02 -7.72 7.29
C GLY A 112 -2.01 -7.53 5.78
N MET A 113 -2.74 -8.35 5.02
CA MET A 113 -2.65 -8.40 3.56
C MET A 113 -3.97 -8.02 2.89
N PRO A 114 -3.91 -7.13 1.88
CA PRO A 114 -2.78 -6.31 1.45
C PRO A 114 -2.56 -5.07 2.33
N SER A 115 -1.42 -4.40 2.17
CA SER A 115 -1.21 -3.07 2.77
C SER A 115 -2.03 -2.02 2.03
N ASN A 116 -3.11 -1.52 2.65
CA ASN A 116 -3.97 -0.49 2.04
C ASN A 116 -3.22 0.83 1.77
N HIS A 117 -2.30 1.22 2.64
CA HIS A 117 -1.50 2.42 2.41
C HIS A 117 -0.72 2.29 1.10
N THR A 118 -0.03 1.18 0.92
CA THR A 118 0.74 0.93 -0.30
C THR A 118 -0.15 0.81 -1.52
N LEU A 119 -1.26 0.07 -1.42
CA LEU A 119 -2.25 -0.07 -2.49
C LEU A 119 -2.73 1.32 -2.96
N ASN A 120 -3.20 2.15 -2.03
CA ASN A 120 -3.77 3.46 -2.35
C ASN A 120 -2.73 4.42 -2.94
N PHE A 121 -1.50 4.42 -2.41
CA PHE A 121 -0.43 5.26 -2.95
C PHE A 121 -0.02 4.85 -4.37
N PHE A 122 0.15 3.56 -4.63
CA PHE A 122 0.50 3.08 -5.99
C PHE A 122 -0.66 3.26 -6.97
N LEU A 123 -1.90 3.06 -6.54
CA LEU A 123 -3.09 3.32 -7.36
C LEU A 123 -3.16 4.80 -7.73
N PHE A 124 -3.08 5.68 -6.75
CA PHE A 124 -3.13 7.13 -6.95
C PHE A 124 -2.00 7.61 -7.88
N SER A 125 -0.75 7.20 -7.60
CA SER A 125 0.42 7.59 -8.39
C SER A 125 0.35 7.09 -9.82
N THR A 126 -0.13 5.86 -10.03
CA THR A 126 -0.31 5.29 -11.37
C THR A 126 -1.38 6.07 -12.16
N LEU A 127 -2.51 6.41 -11.53
CA LEU A 127 -3.54 7.23 -12.19
C LEU A 127 -3.01 8.63 -12.52
N VAL A 128 -2.30 9.28 -11.60
CA VAL A 128 -1.66 10.59 -11.86
C VAL A 128 -0.72 10.50 -13.07
N HIS A 129 0.12 9.45 -13.13
CA HIS A 129 1.00 9.20 -14.27
C HIS A 129 0.23 9.03 -15.58
N LEU A 130 -0.79 8.18 -15.60
CA LEU A 130 -1.56 7.86 -16.82
C LEU A 130 -2.32 9.08 -17.37
N PHE A 131 -2.83 9.95 -16.50
CA PHE A 131 -3.57 11.14 -16.91
C PHE A 131 -2.69 12.34 -17.26
N LEU A 132 -1.57 12.53 -16.59
CA LEU A 132 -0.70 13.68 -16.82
C LEU A 132 0.43 13.40 -17.80
N ARG A 133 1.00 12.19 -17.77
CA ARG A 133 2.16 11.78 -18.57
C ARG A 133 3.36 12.73 -18.44
N GLN A 134 3.54 13.31 -17.25
CA GLN A 134 4.65 14.22 -16.93
C GLN A 134 5.70 13.47 -16.10
N PRO A 135 6.92 13.25 -16.62
CA PRO A 135 7.94 12.42 -15.94
C PRO A 135 8.30 12.90 -14.54
N SER A 136 8.48 14.21 -14.36
CA SER A 136 8.87 14.78 -13.06
C SER A 136 7.79 14.57 -11.99
N ILE A 137 6.51 14.81 -12.32
CA ILE A 137 5.39 14.59 -11.40
C ILE A 137 5.28 13.10 -11.11
N SER A 138 5.34 12.26 -12.13
CA SER A 138 5.30 10.80 -11.98
C SER A 138 6.39 10.30 -11.05
N PHE A 139 7.62 10.77 -11.23
CA PHE A 139 8.74 10.39 -10.36
C PHE A 139 8.48 10.73 -8.90
N ILE A 140 8.02 11.97 -8.61
CA ILE A 140 7.71 12.41 -7.24
C ILE A 140 6.65 11.50 -6.60
N PHE A 141 5.57 11.20 -7.34
CA PHE A 141 4.49 10.38 -6.79
C PHE A 141 4.89 8.91 -6.60
N PHE A 142 5.62 8.30 -7.54
CA PHE A 142 6.13 6.95 -7.37
C PHE A 142 7.18 6.84 -6.27
N ALA A 143 8.10 7.80 -6.18
CA ALA A 143 9.06 7.87 -5.08
C ALA A 143 8.36 7.99 -3.72
N SER A 144 7.33 8.84 -3.63
CA SER A 144 6.49 8.93 -2.41
C SER A 144 5.79 7.60 -2.10
N SER A 145 5.30 6.89 -3.11
CA SER A 145 4.67 5.56 -2.91
C SER A 145 5.66 4.54 -2.36
N VAL A 146 6.89 4.54 -2.86
CA VAL A 146 7.97 3.68 -2.34
C VAL A 146 8.33 4.06 -0.90
N LEU A 147 8.46 5.35 -0.59
CA LEU A 147 8.75 5.81 0.77
C LEU A 147 7.65 5.41 1.76
N VAL A 148 6.38 5.55 1.36
CA VAL A 148 5.25 5.07 2.16
C VAL A 148 5.31 3.56 2.34
N ALA A 149 5.58 2.80 1.27
CA ALA A 149 5.71 1.35 1.34
C ALA A 149 6.80 0.92 2.32
N LEU A 150 8.00 1.51 2.23
CA LEU A 150 9.12 1.25 3.13
C LEU A 150 8.78 1.64 4.58
N SER A 151 8.08 2.76 4.78
CA SER A 151 7.66 3.19 6.12
C SER A 151 6.75 2.15 6.80
N ARG A 152 5.92 1.42 6.03
CA ARG A 152 5.04 0.38 6.61
C ARG A 152 5.81 -0.83 7.11
N VAL A 153 6.90 -1.20 6.42
CA VAL A 153 7.80 -2.28 6.84
C VAL A 153 8.63 -1.83 8.04
N LEU A 154 9.23 -0.64 7.99
CA LEU A 154 10.07 -0.09 9.05
C LEU A 154 9.30 0.10 10.37
N LEU A 155 8.02 0.48 10.29
CA LEU A 155 7.12 0.56 11.43
C LEU A 155 6.57 -0.82 11.88
N ILE A 156 6.99 -1.90 11.24
CA ILE A 156 6.58 -3.29 11.51
C ILE A 156 5.05 -3.48 11.47
N LYS A 157 4.37 -2.65 10.70
CA LYS A 157 2.92 -2.73 10.51
C LYS A 157 2.52 -3.70 9.40
N HIS A 158 3.43 -4.00 8.50
CA HIS A 158 3.24 -4.94 7.39
C HIS A 158 4.54 -5.66 7.05
N LEU A 159 4.44 -6.92 6.60
CA LEU A 159 5.52 -7.67 5.98
C LEU A 159 5.85 -7.09 4.59
N LEU A 160 7.05 -7.38 4.08
CA LEU A 160 7.46 -6.94 2.75
C LEU A 160 6.53 -7.49 1.65
N SER A 161 6.15 -8.77 1.72
CA SER A 161 5.20 -9.41 0.81
C SER A 161 3.85 -8.68 0.78
N GLN A 162 3.30 -8.33 1.95
CA GLN A 162 2.02 -7.62 2.08
C GLN A 162 2.06 -6.22 1.44
N VAL A 163 3.22 -5.58 1.50
CA VAL A 163 3.47 -4.27 0.87
C VAL A 163 3.62 -4.41 -0.64
N ILE A 164 4.41 -5.36 -1.12
CA ILE A 164 4.59 -5.62 -2.56
C ILE A 164 3.25 -5.95 -3.22
N ILE A 165 2.50 -6.87 -2.66
CA ILE A 165 1.19 -7.27 -3.19
C ILE A 165 0.21 -6.09 -3.17
N GLY A 166 0.20 -5.29 -2.09
CA GLY A 166 -0.59 -4.06 -2.05
C GLY A 166 -0.26 -3.12 -3.22
N GLY A 167 1.02 -2.88 -3.48
CA GLY A 167 1.48 -2.05 -4.59
C GLY A 167 1.06 -2.58 -5.97
N LEU A 168 1.24 -3.88 -6.20
CA LEU A 168 0.84 -4.55 -7.45
C LEU A 168 -0.67 -4.45 -7.69
N ILE A 169 -1.49 -4.71 -6.68
CA ILE A 169 -2.96 -4.56 -6.76
C ILE A 169 -3.30 -3.11 -7.09
N GLY A 170 -2.66 -2.13 -6.44
CA GLY A 170 -2.87 -0.71 -6.71
C GLY A 170 -2.60 -0.34 -8.17
N ILE A 171 -1.50 -0.82 -8.75
CA ILE A 171 -1.14 -0.60 -10.15
C ILE A 171 -2.18 -1.22 -11.10
N VAL A 172 -2.61 -2.45 -10.83
CA VAL A 172 -3.60 -3.16 -11.66
C VAL A 172 -4.94 -2.44 -11.62
N LEU A 173 -5.43 -2.08 -10.43
CA LEU A 173 -6.67 -1.32 -10.28
C LEU A 173 -6.61 0.03 -11.00
N ALA A 174 -5.48 0.73 -10.92
CA ALA A 174 -5.29 2.00 -11.63
C ALA A 174 -5.45 1.84 -13.14
N LYS A 175 -4.90 0.78 -13.73
CA LYS A 175 -5.05 0.49 -15.17
C LYS A 175 -6.51 0.20 -15.51
N ILE A 176 -7.19 -0.61 -14.70
CA ILE A 176 -8.61 -0.92 -14.91
C ILE A 176 -9.46 0.35 -14.87
N PHE A 177 -9.29 1.19 -13.86
CA PHE A 177 -10.03 2.45 -13.73
C PHE A 177 -9.72 3.41 -14.87
N PHE A 178 -8.47 3.51 -15.29
CA PHE A 178 -8.07 4.36 -16.40
C PHE A 178 -8.72 3.92 -17.72
N GLU A 179 -8.70 2.63 -18.03
CA GLU A 179 -9.35 2.08 -19.23
C GLU A 179 -10.87 2.27 -19.21
N ALA A 180 -11.50 2.05 -18.06
CA ALA A 180 -12.93 2.31 -17.88
C ALA A 180 -13.27 3.78 -18.13
N TYR A 181 -12.48 4.71 -17.60
CA TYR A 181 -12.65 6.15 -17.84
C TYR A 181 -12.51 6.51 -19.31
N VAL A 182 -11.48 5.97 -19.99
CA VAL A 182 -11.25 6.25 -21.42
C VAL A 182 -12.38 5.72 -22.29
N LYS A 183 -12.89 4.51 -21.99
CA LYS A 183 -14.04 3.93 -22.70
C LYS A 183 -15.31 4.77 -22.50
N TRP A 184 -15.61 5.13 -21.25
CA TRP A 184 -16.78 5.96 -20.93
C TRP A 184 -16.75 7.33 -21.62
N LYS A 185 -15.56 7.93 -21.76
CA LYS A 185 -15.45 9.24 -22.42
C LYS A 185 -15.58 9.17 -23.94
N LYS A 186 -15.48 7.98 -24.55
CA LYS A 186 -15.63 7.78 -26.01
C LYS A 186 -17.07 7.42 -26.41
N SER A 187 -17.88 6.92 -25.46
CA SER A 187 -19.30 6.67 -25.65
C SER A 187 -20.11 7.96 -25.47
#